data_6c7aff3599e3ec6bedce4cce093c2541
#
_entry.id   6c7aff3599e3ec6bedce4cce093c2541
#
_cell.length_a   1.000
_cell.length_b   1.000
_cell.length_c   1.000
_cell.angle_alpha   90.00
_cell.angle_beta   90.00
_cell.angle_gamma   90.00
#
_symmetry.space_group_name_H-M   'P 1'
#
loop_
_entity.id
_entity.type
_entity.pdbx_description
1 polymer ?
#
loop_
_entity_poly.entity_id
_entity_poly.type
_entity_poly.pdbx_seq_one_letter_code
_entity_poly.pdbx_strand_id
1 'polypeptide(L)'
;MLTDIEIAQQAEMEPIKNVAAKLGMSEDDIEMYGKYKAKISDEYMQSVKNNENGKLILETAINPTPAGEGKTTVTVGLGQAMCKLGKKAVIALREPSLGPCFGIKGGAAGGGYAQVVPMEDLNLHFTGDFHAITSANNLLAAVMDNHMHQGNTLRIDPKRIVFKRCLDMNDRVLRNIIVGMGKKGDGVMRQDGFVITVASEIMAILCLATDIKDLQERLSRIIVAYNVDNEPVTAGELKCVGAMTALLKDAIKPNLIQTLEHTPALVHGGPFANIAHGCNSVRATQTALKIADYVITEAGFGADLGAEKFFDIKCRMTGLKPDAVVLVATVRALKYNGGVAKADLGEENLEALEKGIVNLEKHIENLQLYGVPVVVTLNRFVSDTDAELAFVREFCEKRGCDFALANVWEKGGEGGIELANAVLNTLETKESHFKVLYEDNLSIKEKIETIAKKIYGADGVTYSAEADRAIAKIEEMGFANMPVCMAKNQYSLSDDAKKLGRPTGFTVNIREVYVSAGAGFVVAITGAIMTMPGLPKVPAAERIFVDDEGVTHGLF
;
A
#
# COMPACT_ATOMS: atom_id res chain seq x y z
N MET A 1 -24.65 16.52 -8.59
CA MET A 1 -23.21 16.34 -8.80
C MET A 1 -23.02 14.89 -9.21
N LEU A 2 -22.27 14.62 -10.26
CA LEU A 2 -22.00 13.25 -10.72
C LEU A 2 -21.20 12.50 -9.66
N THR A 3 -21.45 11.21 -9.53
CA THR A 3 -20.65 10.28 -8.72
C THR A 3 -19.30 9.96 -9.41
N ASP A 4 -18.35 9.41 -8.69
CA ASP A 4 -17.04 9.08 -9.24
C ASP A 4 -17.14 8.07 -10.41
N ILE A 5 -18.04 7.08 -10.31
CA ILE A 5 -18.28 6.13 -11.41
C ILE A 5 -18.94 6.79 -12.63
N GLU A 6 -19.90 7.68 -12.44
CA GLU A 6 -20.54 8.41 -13.55
C GLU A 6 -19.54 9.30 -14.29
N ILE A 7 -18.61 9.95 -13.57
CA ILE A 7 -17.52 10.72 -14.18
C ILE A 7 -16.61 9.79 -14.98
N ALA A 8 -16.22 8.65 -14.42
CA ALA A 8 -15.35 7.69 -15.09
C ALA A 8 -16.00 7.07 -16.34
N GLN A 9 -17.31 6.78 -16.30
CA GLN A 9 -18.07 6.22 -17.44
C GLN A 9 -18.24 7.22 -18.60
N GLN A 10 -18.19 8.53 -18.31
CA GLN A 10 -18.23 9.58 -19.33
C GLN A 10 -16.85 9.90 -19.93
N ALA A 11 -15.78 9.25 -19.45
CA ALA A 11 -14.43 9.53 -19.90
C ALA A 11 -14.17 9.11 -21.34
N GLU A 12 -13.63 10.01 -22.13
CA GLU A 12 -13.11 9.72 -23.47
C GLU A 12 -11.66 9.20 -23.36
N MET A 13 -11.49 7.88 -23.25
CA MET A 13 -10.19 7.25 -23.10
C MET A 13 -9.43 7.16 -24.42
N GLU A 14 -8.14 7.49 -24.39
CA GLU A 14 -7.22 7.20 -25.50
C GLU A 14 -6.91 5.69 -25.58
N PRO A 15 -6.73 5.11 -26.78
CA PRO A 15 -6.17 3.78 -26.91
C PRO A 15 -4.83 3.66 -26.18
N ILE A 16 -4.62 2.56 -25.45
CA ILE A 16 -3.46 2.41 -24.57
C ILE A 16 -2.11 2.55 -25.27
N LYS A 17 -2.04 2.19 -26.56
CA LYS A 17 -0.83 2.39 -27.37
C LYS A 17 -0.46 3.88 -27.54
N ASN A 18 -1.44 4.79 -27.55
CA ASN A 18 -1.19 6.22 -27.62
C ASN A 18 -0.65 6.74 -26.26
N VAL A 19 -1.16 6.20 -25.16
CA VAL A 19 -0.64 6.49 -23.81
C VAL A 19 0.81 5.99 -23.67
N ALA A 20 1.10 4.78 -24.15
CA ALA A 20 2.44 4.20 -24.16
C ALA A 20 3.42 5.06 -24.98
N ALA A 21 2.97 5.57 -26.14
CA ALA A 21 3.79 6.44 -26.99
C ALA A 21 4.23 7.75 -26.30
N LYS A 22 3.43 8.30 -25.37
CA LYS A 22 3.81 9.47 -24.55
C LYS A 22 5.03 9.20 -23.66
N LEU A 23 5.28 7.93 -23.34
CA LEU A 23 6.42 7.47 -22.55
C LEU A 23 7.59 6.97 -23.40
N GLY A 24 7.46 7.01 -24.74
CA GLY A 24 8.46 6.54 -25.67
C GLY A 24 8.40 5.03 -25.93
N MET A 25 7.29 4.36 -25.58
CA MET A 25 7.05 2.95 -25.90
C MET A 25 6.34 2.80 -27.24
N SER A 26 6.76 1.81 -28.01
CA SER A 26 6.06 1.32 -29.21
C SER A 26 4.95 0.31 -28.83
N GLU A 27 4.16 -0.10 -29.80
CA GLU A 27 3.14 -1.15 -29.60
C GLU A 27 3.77 -2.53 -29.28
N ASP A 28 5.01 -2.78 -29.73
CA ASP A 28 5.76 -4.01 -29.45
C ASP A 28 6.33 -4.06 -28.03
N ASP A 29 6.40 -2.92 -27.33
CA ASP A 29 6.91 -2.80 -25.96
C ASP A 29 5.84 -3.10 -24.89
N ILE A 30 4.59 -3.27 -25.31
CA ILE A 30 3.44 -3.50 -24.43
C ILE A 30 2.64 -4.73 -24.84
N GLU A 31 2.06 -5.39 -23.86
CA GLU A 31 1.11 -6.48 -24.06
C GLU A 31 -0.30 -5.95 -23.76
N MET A 32 -1.11 -5.76 -24.83
CA MET A 32 -2.45 -5.15 -24.68
C MET A 32 -3.45 -6.12 -24.02
N TYR A 33 -4.13 -5.60 -23.01
CA TYR A 33 -5.29 -6.24 -22.34
C TYR A 33 -6.57 -5.50 -22.73
N GLY A 34 -6.96 -5.61 -23.99
CA GLY A 34 -8.03 -4.82 -24.61
C GLY A 34 -7.51 -3.45 -25.08
N LYS A 35 -8.45 -2.50 -25.27
CA LYS A 35 -8.14 -1.21 -25.90
C LYS A 35 -7.44 -0.20 -24.96
N TYR A 36 -7.68 -0.30 -23.65
CA TYR A 36 -7.37 0.75 -22.68
C TYR A 36 -6.42 0.34 -21.56
N LYS A 37 -5.95 -0.90 -21.57
CA LYS A 37 -5.02 -1.47 -20.59
C LYS A 37 -3.90 -2.22 -21.28
N ALA A 38 -2.71 -2.22 -20.69
CA ALA A 38 -1.59 -3.03 -21.17
C ALA A 38 -0.66 -3.39 -20.01
N LYS A 39 0.15 -4.41 -20.21
CA LYS A 39 1.34 -4.68 -19.40
C LYS A 39 2.58 -4.21 -20.14
N ILE A 40 3.59 -3.75 -19.39
CA ILE A 40 4.89 -3.38 -19.97
C ILE A 40 5.71 -4.66 -20.12
N SER A 41 6.29 -4.89 -21.31
CA SER A 41 7.10 -6.08 -21.58
C SER A 41 8.41 -6.10 -20.79
N ASP A 42 8.91 -7.30 -20.50
CA ASP A 42 10.20 -7.48 -19.83
C ASP A 42 11.36 -6.97 -20.71
N GLU A 43 11.26 -7.16 -22.01
CA GLU A 43 12.23 -6.70 -23.01
C GLU A 43 12.39 -5.17 -22.96
N TYR A 44 11.27 -4.46 -22.92
CA TYR A 44 11.31 -2.99 -22.80
C TYR A 44 11.92 -2.56 -21.47
N MET A 45 11.49 -3.14 -20.35
CA MET A 45 12.07 -2.80 -19.03
C MET A 45 13.57 -3.03 -18.98
N GLN A 46 14.08 -4.08 -19.62
CA GLN A 46 15.51 -4.35 -19.73
C GLN A 46 16.22 -3.31 -20.63
N SER A 47 15.59 -2.88 -21.72
CA SER A 47 16.17 -1.89 -22.63
C SER A 47 16.40 -0.53 -21.96
N VAL A 48 15.52 -0.13 -21.04
CA VAL A 48 15.56 1.18 -20.36
C VAL A 48 16.28 1.15 -19.01
N LYS A 49 16.68 -0.01 -18.50
CA LYS A 49 17.23 -0.16 -17.13
C LYS A 49 18.44 0.74 -16.82
N ASN A 50 19.21 1.09 -17.84
CA ASN A 50 20.41 1.93 -17.70
C ASN A 50 20.13 3.42 -17.92
N ASN A 51 18.89 3.82 -18.21
CA ASN A 51 18.52 5.23 -18.31
C ASN A 51 18.75 5.93 -16.96
N GLU A 52 18.97 7.22 -16.98
CA GLU A 52 18.98 8.03 -15.77
C GLU A 52 17.60 7.99 -15.10
N ASN A 53 17.59 8.08 -13.78
CA ASN A 53 16.33 8.14 -13.02
C ASN A 53 15.74 9.54 -13.10
N GLY A 54 14.44 9.61 -13.28
CA GLY A 54 13.66 10.80 -12.97
C GLY A 54 13.56 11.06 -11.47
N LYS A 55 12.88 12.15 -11.10
CA LYS A 55 12.63 12.55 -9.72
C LYS A 55 11.52 11.71 -9.08
N LEU A 56 11.79 11.14 -7.91
CA LEU A 56 10.84 10.33 -7.15
C LEU A 56 10.15 11.18 -6.10
N ILE A 57 8.83 11.33 -6.21
CA ILE A 57 7.98 12.06 -5.28
C ILE A 57 7.08 11.06 -4.58
N LEU A 58 7.23 10.96 -3.26
CA LEU A 58 6.34 10.15 -2.43
C LEU A 58 5.17 10.99 -1.97
N GLU A 59 3.95 10.50 -2.17
CA GLU A 59 2.77 11.07 -1.55
C GLU A 59 2.28 10.21 -0.37
N THR A 60 2.04 10.85 0.74
CA THR A 60 1.55 10.26 1.99
C THR A 60 0.54 11.20 2.64
N ALA A 61 0.01 10.85 3.80
CA ALA A 61 -0.98 11.65 4.51
C ALA A 61 -0.75 11.66 6.02
N ILE A 62 -1.46 12.53 6.72
CA ILE A 62 -1.63 12.43 8.17
C ILE A 62 -2.55 11.24 8.52
N ASN A 63 -2.76 10.95 9.81
CA ASN A 63 -3.69 9.89 10.21
C ASN A 63 -5.09 10.14 9.63
N PRO A 64 -5.66 9.15 8.90
CA PRO A 64 -6.92 9.34 8.22
C PRO A 64 -8.12 9.34 9.17
N THR A 65 -9.19 10.03 8.75
CA THR A 65 -10.53 9.78 9.30
C THR A 65 -11.12 8.49 8.73
N PRO A 66 -12.19 7.93 9.32
CA PRO A 66 -12.92 6.81 8.73
C PRO A 66 -13.49 7.08 7.33
N ALA A 67 -13.57 8.34 6.90
CA ALA A 67 -14.03 8.72 5.55
C ALA A 67 -12.92 8.73 4.49
N GLY A 68 -11.65 8.72 4.93
CA GLY A 68 -10.48 8.89 4.06
C GLY A 68 -10.18 10.36 3.77
N GLU A 69 -8.96 10.62 3.26
CA GLU A 69 -8.44 11.99 3.07
C GLU A 69 -8.20 12.35 1.59
N GLY A 70 -8.60 11.47 0.67
CA GLY A 70 -8.43 11.70 -0.76
C GLY A 70 -6.98 11.68 -1.23
N LYS A 71 -6.08 10.97 -0.55
CA LYS A 71 -4.66 10.89 -0.90
C LYS A 71 -4.47 10.44 -2.36
N THR A 72 -5.06 9.33 -2.80
CA THR A 72 -4.96 8.87 -4.19
C THR A 72 -5.50 9.90 -5.19
N THR A 73 -6.57 10.62 -4.82
CA THR A 73 -7.12 11.72 -5.63
C THR A 73 -6.08 12.83 -5.82
N VAL A 74 -5.36 13.21 -4.74
CA VAL A 74 -4.30 14.21 -4.82
C VAL A 74 -3.12 13.69 -5.63
N THR A 75 -2.70 12.42 -5.45
CA THR A 75 -1.64 11.78 -6.26
C THR A 75 -1.94 11.86 -7.75
N VAL A 76 -3.16 11.50 -8.13
CA VAL A 76 -3.61 11.56 -9.53
C VAL A 76 -3.65 13.00 -10.03
N GLY A 77 -4.26 13.90 -9.25
CA GLY A 77 -4.36 15.31 -9.61
C GLY A 77 -3.02 16.01 -9.74
N LEU A 78 -2.04 15.67 -8.90
CA LEU A 78 -0.66 16.19 -9.01
C LEU A 78 0.00 15.70 -10.32
N GLY A 79 -0.16 14.42 -10.67
CA GLY A 79 0.36 13.89 -11.94
C GLY A 79 -0.26 14.58 -13.16
N GLN A 80 -1.60 14.76 -13.15
CA GLN A 80 -2.31 15.51 -14.20
C GLN A 80 -1.81 16.96 -14.29
N ALA A 81 -1.63 17.64 -13.14
CA ALA A 81 -1.14 19.01 -13.09
C ALA A 81 0.28 19.14 -13.66
N MET A 82 1.18 18.22 -13.31
CA MET A 82 2.53 18.21 -13.88
C MET A 82 2.53 18.04 -15.38
N CYS A 83 1.69 17.15 -15.93
CA CYS A 83 1.53 17.00 -17.38
C CYS A 83 0.96 18.25 -18.04
N LYS A 84 -0.01 18.95 -17.40
CA LYS A 84 -0.50 20.26 -17.88
C LYS A 84 0.58 21.33 -17.92
N LEU A 85 1.55 21.28 -17.02
CA LEU A 85 2.73 22.15 -17.00
C LEU A 85 3.81 21.71 -18.02
N GLY A 86 3.50 20.75 -18.87
CA GLY A 86 4.42 20.24 -19.91
C GLY A 86 5.53 19.34 -19.37
N LYS A 87 5.40 18.83 -18.15
CA LYS A 87 6.37 17.89 -17.55
C LYS A 87 6.05 16.46 -17.97
N LYS A 88 7.09 15.65 -18.22
CA LYS A 88 6.95 14.22 -18.47
C LYS A 88 6.82 13.48 -17.13
N ALA A 89 5.58 13.32 -16.67
CA ALA A 89 5.25 12.72 -15.40
C ALA A 89 4.51 11.39 -15.56
N VAL A 90 4.75 10.45 -14.63
CA VAL A 90 4.08 9.16 -14.52
C VAL A 90 3.62 8.97 -13.07
N ILE A 91 2.42 8.44 -12.91
CA ILE A 91 1.87 8.07 -11.59
C ILE A 91 2.08 6.58 -11.37
N ALA A 92 2.54 6.17 -10.19
CA ALA A 92 2.70 4.76 -9.83
C ALA A 92 1.84 4.43 -8.60
N LEU A 93 0.80 3.61 -8.78
CA LEU A 93 -0.24 3.34 -7.80
C LEU A 93 -0.32 1.85 -7.45
N ARG A 94 -1.01 1.56 -6.34
CA ARG A 94 -1.44 0.22 -5.98
C ARG A 94 -2.73 -0.14 -6.74
N GLU A 95 -2.87 -1.43 -7.03
CA GLU A 95 -4.11 -2.03 -7.52
C GLU A 95 -5.09 -2.23 -6.36
N PRO A 96 -6.39 -1.88 -6.49
CA PRO A 96 -7.37 -2.08 -5.44
C PRO A 96 -7.77 -3.55 -5.27
N SER A 97 -8.10 -3.94 -4.03
CA SER A 97 -8.60 -5.26 -3.65
C SER A 97 -10.13 -5.31 -3.70
N LEU A 98 -10.71 -6.44 -4.10
CA LEU A 98 -12.16 -6.66 -4.15
C LEU A 98 -12.82 -6.55 -2.78
N GLY A 99 -12.17 -7.04 -1.73
CA GLY A 99 -12.75 -7.03 -0.38
C GLY A 99 -13.19 -5.65 0.08
N PRO A 100 -12.33 -4.62 0.08
CA PRO A 100 -12.72 -3.24 0.34
C PRO A 100 -13.76 -2.67 -0.63
N CYS A 101 -13.67 -3.00 -1.92
CA CYS A 101 -14.65 -2.57 -2.93
C CYS A 101 -16.08 -2.95 -2.57
N PHE A 102 -16.29 -4.20 -2.20
CA PHE A 102 -17.61 -4.73 -1.81
C PHE A 102 -17.91 -4.54 -0.32
N GLY A 103 -16.95 -4.05 0.46
CA GLY A 103 -17.05 -3.82 1.91
C GLY A 103 -17.50 -2.41 2.29
N ILE A 104 -16.56 -1.63 2.80
CA ILE A 104 -16.86 -0.31 3.40
C ILE A 104 -16.50 0.83 2.45
N LYS A 105 -15.44 0.67 1.66
CA LYS A 105 -14.77 1.77 0.99
C LYS A 105 -14.44 1.39 -0.44
N GLY A 106 -14.63 2.37 -1.30
CA GLY A 106 -14.25 2.32 -2.67
C GLY A 106 -12.80 1.94 -2.95
N GLY A 107 -12.54 1.50 -4.17
CA GLY A 107 -11.22 1.17 -4.67
C GLY A 107 -10.32 2.41 -4.74
N ALA A 108 -9.02 2.16 -4.93
CA ALA A 108 -8.01 3.21 -4.97
C ALA A 108 -7.82 3.76 -6.41
N ALA A 109 -8.89 4.24 -7.04
CA ALA A 109 -8.85 4.83 -8.39
C ALA A 109 -8.68 6.36 -8.41
N GLY A 110 -8.70 7.02 -7.24
CA GLY A 110 -8.87 8.45 -7.12
C GLY A 110 -10.35 8.83 -6.97
N GLY A 111 -10.72 10.09 -7.25
CA GLY A 111 -12.10 10.56 -7.18
C GLY A 111 -12.32 11.87 -7.95
N GLY A 112 -13.57 12.18 -8.25
CA GLY A 112 -13.95 13.33 -9.05
C GLY A 112 -13.25 13.36 -10.40
N TYR A 113 -12.67 14.48 -10.77
CA TYR A 113 -11.92 14.66 -12.01
C TYR A 113 -10.43 14.28 -11.91
N ALA A 114 -10.01 13.71 -10.78
CA ALA A 114 -8.67 13.15 -10.57
C ALA A 114 -8.74 11.64 -10.35
N GLN A 115 -9.03 10.89 -11.40
CA GLN A 115 -9.17 9.44 -11.40
C GLN A 115 -8.30 8.78 -12.46
N VAL A 116 -7.91 7.52 -12.19
CA VAL A 116 -7.38 6.59 -13.22
C VAL A 116 -8.52 5.79 -13.84
N VAL A 117 -8.41 5.56 -15.14
CA VAL A 117 -9.42 4.85 -15.93
C VAL A 117 -8.76 3.77 -16.80
N PRO A 118 -9.45 2.64 -17.09
CA PRO A 118 -10.86 2.32 -16.83
C PRO A 118 -11.11 1.94 -15.35
N MET A 119 -11.97 2.69 -14.68
CA MET A 119 -12.19 2.56 -13.23
C MET A 119 -12.88 1.24 -12.85
N GLU A 120 -13.87 0.81 -13.62
CA GLU A 120 -14.61 -0.45 -13.35
C GLU A 120 -13.67 -1.65 -13.44
N ASP A 121 -12.89 -1.77 -14.53
CA ASP A 121 -11.93 -2.84 -14.71
C ASP A 121 -10.91 -2.89 -13.57
N LEU A 122 -10.39 -1.72 -13.21
CA LEU A 122 -9.40 -1.59 -12.14
C LEU A 122 -9.94 -2.11 -10.79
N ASN A 123 -11.19 -1.83 -10.47
CA ASN A 123 -11.80 -2.18 -9.19
C ASN A 123 -12.42 -3.59 -9.16
N LEU A 124 -12.68 -4.21 -10.31
CA LEU A 124 -13.31 -5.53 -10.41
C LEU A 124 -12.31 -6.58 -10.89
N HIS A 125 -12.13 -6.71 -12.20
CA HIS A 125 -11.21 -7.66 -12.83
C HIS A 125 -10.26 -6.92 -13.76
N PHE A 126 -9.10 -6.52 -13.23
CA PHE A 126 -8.19 -5.66 -13.96
C PHE A 126 -7.43 -6.42 -15.07
N THR A 127 -6.31 -7.04 -14.74
CA THR A 127 -5.49 -7.84 -15.67
C THR A 127 -5.21 -9.25 -15.15
N GLY A 128 -5.81 -9.61 -14.02
CA GLY A 128 -5.73 -10.95 -13.44
C GLY A 128 -4.63 -11.13 -12.40
N ASP A 129 -3.91 -10.08 -12.00
CA ASP A 129 -2.78 -10.17 -11.08
C ASP A 129 -3.19 -10.72 -9.71
N PHE A 130 -4.30 -10.25 -9.15
CA PHE A 130 -4.78 -10.74 -7.85
C PHE A 130 -5.28 -12.18 -7.93
N HIS A 131 -5.90 -12.57 -9.04
CA HIS A 131 -6.26 -13.96 -9.27
C HIS A 131 -5.02 -14.86 -9.37
N ALA A 132 -3.98 -14.43 -10.07
CA ALA A 132 -2.72 -15.15 -10.17
C ALA A 132 -2.05 -15.32 -8.79
N ILE A 133 -2.02 -14.26 -7.97
CA ILE A 133 -1.50 -14.29 -6.60
C ILE A 133 -2.29 -15.27 -5.73
N THR A 134 -3.62 -15.18 -5.77
CA THR A 134 -4.52 -16.09 -5.03
C THR A 134 -4.29 -17.54 -5.45
N SER A 135 -4.16 -17.81 -6.75
CA SER A 135 -3.92 -19.13 -7.29
C SER A 135 -2.56 -19.69 -6.88
N ALA A 136 -1.48 -18.90 -6.96
CA ALA A 136 -0.14 -19.31 -6.54
C ALA A 136 -0.07 -19.59 -5.02
N ASN A 137 -0.71 -18.74 -4.21
CA ASN A 137 -0.80 -18.94 -2.77
C ASN A 137 -1.54 -20.23 -2.41
N ASN A 138 -2.67 -20.47 -3.04
CA ASN A 138 -3.50 -21.65 -2.74
C ASN A 138 -2.90 -22.93 -3.33
N LEU A 139 -2.12 -22.84 -4.43
CA LEU A 139 -1.33 -23.96 -4.92
C LEU A 139 -0.30 -24.39 -3.87
N LEU A 140 0.46 -23.46 -3.28
CA LEU A 140 1.43 -23.78 -2.23
C LEU A 140 0.77 -24.44 -1.02
N ALA A 141 -0.37 -23.92 -0.57
CA ALA A 141 -1.14 -24.53 0.53
C ALA A 141 -1.62 -25.95 0.17
N ALA A 142 -2.11 -26.16 -1.05
CA ALA A 142 -2.57 -27.47 -1.52
C ALA A 142 -1.40 -28.47 -1.62
N VAL A 143 -0.24 -28.05 -2.13
CA VAL A 143 0.96 -28.91 -2.22
C VAL A 143 1.45 -29.29 -0.81
N MET A 144 1.45 -28.38 0.14
CA MET A 144 1.80 -28.65 1.54
C MET A 144 0.87 -29.72 2.16
N ASP A 145 -0.45 -29.54 2.04
CA ASP A 145 -1.42 -30.51 2.57
C ASP A 145 -1.31 -31.87 1.84
N ASN A 146 -1.08 -31.87 0.53
CA ASN A 146 -0.85 -33.10 -0.23
C ASN A 146 0.45 -33.79 0.22
N HIS A 147 1.52 -33.05 0.49
CA HIS A 147 2.77 -33.61 1.01
C HIS A 147 2.54 -34.35 2.34
N MET A 148 1.79 -33.75 3.28
CA MET A 148 1.45 -34.40 4.54
C MET A 148 0.61 -35.68 4.33
N HIS A 149 -0.31 -35.65 3.37
CA HIS A 149 -1.18 -36.81 3.05
C HIS A 149 -0.40 -37.95 2.38
N GLN A 150 0.56 -37.63 1.52
CA GLN A 150 1.32 -38.61 0.72
C GLN A 150 2.63 -39.11 1.38
N GLY A 151 2.66 -39.13 2.71
CA GLY A 151 3.76 -39.73 3.45
C GLY A 151 4.64 -38.78 4.24
N ASN A 152 4.45 -37.44 4.10
CA ASN A 152 5.05 -36.42 4.95
C ASN A 152 6.58 -36.60 5.20
N THR A 153 7.35 -36.76 4.13
CA THR A 153 8.80 -37.02 4.22
C THR A 153 9.58 -35.87 4.87
N LEU A 154 9.04 -34.63 4.82
CA LEU A 154 9.59 -33.45 5.51
C LEU A 154 9.18 -33.41 7.00
N ARG A 155 8.36 -34.37 7.46
CA ARG A 155 7.93 -34.49 8.85
C ARG A 155 7.23 -33.24 9.38
N ILE A 156 6.43 -32.58 8.54
CA ILE A 156 5.65 -31.40 8.92
C ILE A 156 4.74 -31.76 10.12
N ASP A 157 4.77 -30.91 11.16
CA ASP A 157 3.84 -31.01 12.27
C ASP A 157 2.52 -30.30 11.90
N PRO A 158 1.38 -31.02 11.79
CA PRO A 158 0.09 -30.46 11.42
C PRO A 158 -0.42 -29.34 12.36
N LYS A 159 0.14 -29.27 13.58
CA LYS A 159 -0.19 -28.21 14.57
C LYS A 159 0.70 -26.97 14.45
N ARG A 160 1.68 -26.99 13.55
CA ARG A 160 2.70 -25.94 13.40
C ARG A 160 2.78 -25.39 12.00
N ILE A 161 1.66 -25.38 11.29
CA ILE A 161 1.52 -24.77 9.98
C ILE A 161 1.29 -23.27 10.18
N VAL A 162 2.10 -22.46 9.49
CA VAL A 162 2.04 -20.99 9.57
C VAL A 162 1.51 -20.35 8.28
N PHE A 163 1.57 -21.08 7.16
CA PHE A 163 1.10 -20.61 5.87
C PHE A 163 -0.40 -20.86 5.71
N LYS A 164 -1.14 -19.82 5.34
CA LYS A 164 -2.60 -19.85 5.18
C LYS A 164 -3.01 -19.74 3.71
N ARG A 165 -4.21 -20.22 3.40
CA ARG A 165 -4.89 -19.94 2.14
C ARG A 165 -5.26 -18.46 2.05
N CYS A 166 -5.58 -17.97 0.86
CA CYS A 166 -6.07 -16.60 0.70
C CYS A 166 -7.30 -16.53 -0.23
N LEU A 167 -8.05 -15.46 -0.05
CA LEU A 167 -9.20 -15.08 -0.87
C LEU A 167 -9.29 -13.56 -0.91
N ASP A 168 -9.50 -12.98 -2.08
CA ASP A 168 -9.61 -11.52 -2.21
C ASP A 168 -11.04 -11.03 -1.94
N MET A 169 -11.54 -11.34 -0.75
CA MET A 169 -12.86 -10.93 -0.26
C MET A 169 -12.83 -10.79 1.27
N ASN A 170 -13.66 -9.87 1.79
CA ASN A 170 -13.86 -9.74 3.23
C ASN A 170 -14.80 -10.83 3.73
N ASP A 171 -14.26 -11.84 4.39
CA ASP A 171 -15.05 -12.97 4.91
C ASP A 171 -14.57 -13.42 6.30
N ARG A 172 -15.25 -12.95 7.35
CA ARG A 172 -14.87 -13.23 8.73
C ARG A 172 -15.00 -14.69 9.17
N VAL A 173 -15.83 -15.48 8.50
CA VAL A 173 -16.00 -16.90 8.87
C VAL A 173 -14.82 -17.76 8.44
N LEU A 174 -14.01 -17.26 7.50
CA LEU A 174 -12.80 -17.93 7.05
C LEU A 174 -11.57 -17.70 7.95
N ARG A 175 -11.68 -16.92 9.02
CA ARG A 175 -10.56 -16.69 9.95
C ARG A 175 -10.08 -17.95 10.64
N ASN A 176 -11.02 -18.81 11.01
CA ASN A 176 -10.75 -20.09 11.66
C ASN A 176 -11.68 -21.14 11.07
N ILE A 177 -11.11 -22.14 10.41
CA ILE A 177 -11.82 -23.25 9.77
C ILE A 177 -11.16 -24.57 10.13
N ILE A 178 -11.82 -25.67 9.84
CA ILE A 178 -11.25 -27.01 9.87
C ILE A 178 -11.15 -27.51 8.44
N VAL A 179 -9.96 -27.95 8.03
CA VAL A 179 -9.69 -28.58 6.73
C VAL A 179 -9.42 -30.06 6.91
N GLY A 180 -9.57 -30.84 5.82
CA GLY A 180 -9.34 -32.29 5.84
C GLY A 180 -10.37 -33.07 6.66
N MET A 181 -11.52 -32.48 6.97
CA MET A 181 -12.60 -33.15 7.67
C MET A 181 -13.34 -34.10 6.72
N GLY A 182 -13.41 -35.37 7.11
CA GLY A 182 -14.07 -36.39 6.29
C GLY A 182 -13.41 -37.76 6.40
N LYS A 183 -13.22 -38.45 5.29
CA LYS A 183 -12.62 -39.78 5.22
C LYS A 183 -11.09 -39.69 5.16
N LYS A 184 -10.41 -40.82 5.34
CA LYS A 184 -8.94 -40.92 5.24
C LYS A 184 -8.37 -40.33 3.93
N GLY A 185 -9.12 -40.36 2.83
CA GLY A 185 -8.72 -39.78 1.54
C GLY A 185 -8.82 -38.26 1.46
N ASP A 186 -9.45 -37.61 2.43
CA ASP A 186 -9.70 -36.16 2.40
C ASP A 186 -8.56 -35.33 3.03
N GLY A 187 -7.45 -35.97 3.39
CA GLY A 187 -6.25 -35.32 3.92
C GLY A 187 -6.12 -35.41 5.44
N VAL A 188 -5.25 -34.61 6.02
CA VAL A 188 -5.01 -34.53 7.46
C VAL A 188 -5.92 -33.46 8.06
N MET A 189 -6.78 -33.87 9.00
CA MET A 189 -7.67 -32.94 9.69
C MET A 189 -6.88 -31.98 10.58
N ARG A 190 -7.04 -30.69 10.38
CA ARG A 190 -6.36 -29.64 11.14
C ARG A 190 -7.13 -28.32 11.15
N GLN A 191 -6.79 -27.44 12.08
CA GLN A 191 -7.21 -26.04 12.00
C GLN A 191 -6.45 -25.33 10.88
N ASP A 192 -7.13 -24.44 10.17
CA ASP A 192 -6.57 -23.54 9.17
C ASP A 192 -7.32 -22.20 9.21
N GLY A 193 -7.05 -21.32 8.28
CA GLY A 193 -7.75 -20.07 8.05
C GLY A 193 -7.33 -19.45 6.72
N PHE A 194 -8.01 -18.37 6.37
CA PHE A 194 -7.69 -17.57 5.20
C PHE A 194 -7.18 -16.20 5.63
N VAL A 195 -6.30 -15.64 4.81
CA VAL A 195 -5.98 -14.20 4.80
C VAL A 195 -6.59 -13.58 3.55
N ILE A 196 -6.86 -12.29 3.56
CA ILE A 196 -7.21 -11.59 2.32
C ILE A 196 -5.98 -11.57 1.39
N THR A 197 -6.16 -11.68 0.09
CA THR A 197 -5.06 -11.81 -0.88
C THR A 197 -3.99 -10.72 -0.71
N VAL A 198 -4.39 -9.48 -0.44
CA VAL A 198 -3.49 -8.34 -0.21
C VAL A 198 -2.70 -8.40 1.11
N ALA A 199 -3.03 -9.34 2.01
CA ALA A 199 -2.27 -9.65 3.22
C ALA A 199 -1.36 -10.86 3.05
N SER A 200 -1.42 -11.57 1.93
CA SER A 200 -0.59 -12.74 1.66
C SER A 200 0.88 -12.37 1.48
N GLU A 201 1.77 -13.29 1.86
CA GLU A 201 3.20 -13.13 1.60
C GLU A 201 3.52 -13.09 0.10
N ILE A 202 2.74 -13.82 -0.72
CA ILE A 202 2.88 -13.80 -2.19
C ILE A 202 2.66 -12.40 -2.76
N MET A 203 1.67 -11.65 -2.27
CA MET A 203 1.46 -10.25 -2.65
C MET A 203 2.67 -9.38 -2.31
N ALA A 204 3.22 -9.50 -1.10
CA ALA A 204 4.40 -8.76 -0.68
C ALA A 204 5.63 -9.13 -1.54
N ILE A 205 5.82 -10.41 -1.81
CA ILE A 205 6.90 -10.92 -2.67
C ILE A 205 6.80 -10.34 -4.08
N LEU A 206 5.63 -10.41 -4.72
CA LEU A 206 5.43 -9.86 -6.07
C LEU A 206 5.75 -8.36 -6.12
N CYS A 207 5.37 -7.62 -5.08
CA CYS A 207 5.64 -6.18 -5.01
C CYS A 207 7.10 -5.82 -4.75
N LEU A 208 7.88 -6.71 -4.12
CA LEU A 208 9.30 -6.48 -3.80
C LEU A 208 10.27 -7.12 -4.80
N ALA A 209 9.80 -8.10 -5.59
CA ALA A 209 10.62 -8.76 -6.59
C ALA A 209 11.04 -7.80 -7.71
N THR A 210 12.30 -7.92 -8.13
CA THR A 210 12.90 -7.11 -9.19
C THR A 210 12.80 -7.75 -10.57
N ASP A 211 12.80 -9.08 -10.62
CA ASP A 211 12.69 -9.89 -11.84
C ASP A 211 12.18 -11.31 -11.52
N ILE A 212 12.06 -12.15 -12.54
CA ILE A 212 11.61 -13.55 -12.40
C ILE A 212 12.54 -14.38 -11.52
N LYS A 213 13.85 -14.14 -11.59
CA LYS A 213 14.83 -14.89 -10.78
C LYS A 213 14.68 -14.52 -9.31
N ASP A 214 14.63 -13.23 -8.98
CA ASP A 214 14.39 -12.75 -7.62
C ASP A 214 13.03 -13.24 -7.09
N LEU A 215 11.98 -13.25 -7.95
CA LEU A 215 10.68 -13.82 -7.60
C LEU A 215 10.81 -15.28 -7.17
N GLN A 216 11.52 -16.13 -7.94
CA GLN A 216 11.73 -17.53 -7.62
C GLN A 216 12.52 -17.71 -6.32
N GLU A 217 13.58 -16.95 -6.13
CA GLU A 217 14.39 -16.98 -4.92
C GLU A 217 13.59 -16.60 -3.68
N ARG A 218 12.74 -15.56 -3.78
CA ARG A 218 11.82 -15.14 -2.71
C ARG A 218 10.77 -16.20 -2.41
N LEU A 219 10.10 -16.73 -3.43
CA LEU A 219 9.09 -17.78 -3.28
C LEU A 219 9.69 -19.03 -2.60
N SER A 220 10.94 -19.41 -2.95
CA SER A 220 11.59 -20.58 -2.37
C SER A 220 11.82 -20.47 -0.87
N ARG A 221 12.00 -19.25 -0.33
CA ARG A 221 12.26 -19.00 1.09
C ARG A 221 11.01 -18.93 1.96
N ILE A 222 9.80 -18.91 1.40
CA ILE A 222 8.55 -18.88 2.18
C ILE A 222 8.57 -20.05 3.18
N ILE A 223 8.41 -19.75 4.46
CA ILE A 223 8.24 -20.74 5.51
C ILE A 223 6.76 -21.12 5.55
N VAL A 224 6.44 -22.40 5.31
CA VAL A 224 5.05 -22.88 5.30
C VAL A 224 4.65 -23.52 6.61
N ALA A 225 5.58 -24.14 7.31
CA ALA A 225 5.35 -24.88 8.54
C ALA A 225 6.67 -25.10 9.31
N TYR A 226 6.57 -25.68 10.49
CA TYR A 226 7.71 -26.28 11.19
C TYR A 226 7.53 -27.81 11.27
N ASN A 227 8.64 -28.54 11.18
CA ASN A 227 8.64 -29.98 11.34
C ASN A 227 8.61 -30.39 12.83
N VAL A 228 8.54 -31.70 13.10
CA VAL A 228 8.51 -32.24 14.48
C VAL A 228 9.79 -31.96 15.26
N ASP A 229 10.91 -31.63 14.58
CA ASP A 229 12.19 -31.25 15.19
C ASP A 229 12.31 -29.73 15.38
N ASN A 230 11.23 -28.98 15.14
CA ASN A 230 11.16 -27.52 15.25
C ASN A 230 11.98 -26.75 14.20
N GLU A 231 12.28 -27.38 13.08
CA GLU A 231 12.95 -26.74 11.95
C GLU A 231 11.95 -26.18 10.94
N PRO A 232 12.22 -25.03 10.31
CA PRO A 232 11.35 -24.47 9.28
C PRO A 232 11.31 -25.35 8.04
N VAL A 233 10.12 -25.53 7.47
CA VAL A 233 9.90 -26.16 6.17
C VAL A 233 9.51 -25.08 5.17
N THR A 234 10.18 -25.06 4.03
CA THR A 234 10.05 -24.00 3.02
C THR A 234 9.29 -24.45 1.77
N ALA A 235 8.80 -23.48 1.00
CA ALA A 235 8.20 -23.73 -0.32
C ALA A 235 9.21 -24.36 -1.30
N GLY A 236 10.51 -24.03 -1.17
CA GLY A 236 11.58 -24.64 -1.96
C GLY A 236 11.68 -26.14 -1.75
N GLU A 237 11.58 -26.62 -0.50
CA GLU A 237 11.59 -28.03 -0.15
C GLU A 237 10.35 -28.78 -0.67
N LEU A 238 9.21 -28.10 -0.79
CA LEU A 238 7.99 -28.64 -1.40
C LEU A 238 8.04 -28.71 -2.94
N LYS A 239 9.08 -28.15 -3.58
CA LYS A 239 9.38 -28.25 -5.01
C LYS A 239 8.28 -27.71 -5.94
N CYS A 240 7.45 -26.76 -5.51
CA CYS A 240 6.38 -26.17 -6.31
C CYS A 240 6.65 -24.74 -6.79
N VAL A 241 7.83 -24.17 -6.49
CA VAL A 241 8.20 -22.79 -6.84
C VAL A 241 8.10 -22.52 -8.34
N GLY A 242 8.51 -23.46 -9.19
CA GLY A 242 8.38 -23.33 -10.65
C GLY A 242 6.93 -23.19 -11.11
N ALA A 243 6.01 -23.98 -10.53
CA ALA A 243 4.59 -23.90 -10.85
C ALA A 243 3.95 -22.59 -10.33
N MET A 244 4.34 -22.13 -9.13
CA MET A 244 3.94 -20.81 -8.61
C MET A 244 4.44 -19.69 -9.53
N THR A 245 5.68 -19.75 -9.98
CA THR A 245 6.25 -18.77 -10.93
C THR A 245 5.49 -18.77 -12.25
N ALA A 246 5.10 -19.93 -12.77
CA ALA A 246 4.31 -20.04 -13.99
C ALA A 246 2.96 -19.32 -13.88
N LEU A 247 2.31 -19.38 -12.71
CA LEU A 247 1.09 -18.62 -12.43
C LEU A 247 1.35 -17.10 -12.33
N LEU A 248 2.52 -16.68 -11.89
CA LEU A 248 2.86 -15.29 -11.59
C LEU A 248 3.62 -14.58 -12.71
N LYS A 249 4.04 -15.28 -13.79
CA LYS A 249 4.94 -14.75 -14.83
C LYS A 249 4.43 -13.49 -15.53
N ASP A 250 3.11 -13.38 -15.71
CA ASP A 250 2.49 -12.21 -16.32
C ASP A 250 2.07 -11.19 -15.25
N ALA A 251 1.66 -11.67 -14.07
CA ALA A 251 1.30 -10.82 -12.94
C ALA A 251 2.47 -9.96 -12.42
N ILE A 252 3.73 -10.35 -12.63
CA ILE A 252 4.90 -9.57 -12.21
C ILE A 252 5.17 -8.35 -13.10
N LYS A 253 4.55 -8.26 -14.27
CA LYS A 253 4.68 -7.13 -15.20
C LYS A 253 3.77 -5.98 -14.77
N PRO A 254 4.26 -4.73 -14.66
CA PRO A 254 3.44 -3.58 -14.33
C PRO A 254 2.33 -3.31 -15.35
N ASN A 255 1.17 -2.88 -14.87
CA ASN A 255 0.05 -2.49 -15.71
C ASN A 255 0.11 -1.01 -16.06
N LEU A 256 -0.10 -0.68 -17.34
CA LEU A 256 -0.22 0.67 -17.86
C LEU A 256 -1.68 1.01 -18.11
N ILE A 257 -2.12 2.14 -17.57
CA ILE A 257 -3.42 2.79 -17.82
C ILE A 257 -3.24 4.30 -17.91
N GLN A 258 -4.32 5.05 -17.85
CA GLN A 258 -4.32 6.51 -17.95
C GLN A 258 -5.22 7.14 -16.89
N THR A 259 -5.05 8.44 -16.69
CA THR A 259 -6.01 9.25 -15.93
C THR A 259 -7.09 9.80 -16.86
N LEU A 260 -8.12 10.45 -16.29
CA LEU A 260 -9.15 11.18 -17.06
C LEU A 260 -8.55 12.22 -18.02
N GLU A 261 -7.39 12.80 -17.68
CA GLU A 261 -6.65 13.76 -18.50
C GLU A 261 -5.49 13.12 -19.28
N HIS A 262 -5.54 11.80 -19.46
CA HIS A 262 -4.57 11.02 -20.25
C HIS A 262 -3.12 11.05 -19.75
N THR A 263 -2.90 11.36 -18.48
CA THR A 263 -1.61 11.17 -17.83
C THR A 263 -1.34 9.67 -17.68
N PRO A 264 -0.17 9.16 -18.08
CA PRO A 264 0.16 7.74 -17.91
C PRO A 264 0.24 7.34 -16.44
N ALA A 265 -0.33 6.17 -16.11
CA ALA A 265 -0.28 5.61 -14.77
C ALA A 265 0.12 4.13 -14.81
N LEU A 266 1.08 3.75 -13.97
CA LEU A 266 1.45 2.37 -13.71
C LEU A 266 0.74 1.90 -12.45
N VAL A 267 -0.09 0.87 -12.56
CA VAL A 267 -0.83 0.30 -11.43
C VAL A 267 -0.38 -1.15 -11.24
N HIS A 268 0.19 -1.47 -10.08
CA HIS A 268 0.76 -2.79 -9.89
C HIS A 268 0.91 -3.18 -8.42
N GLY A 269 0.30 -4.31 -8.03
CA GLY A 269 0.29 -4.84 -6.68
C GLY A 269 -0.50 -3.98 -5.68
N GLY A 270 -0.92 -4.56 -4.57
CA GLY A 270 -1.81 -3.88 -3.64
C GLY A 270 -1.67 -4.32 -2.17
N PRO A 271 -0.45 -4.45 -1.60
CA PRO A 271 -0.30 -4.88 -0.22
C PRO A 271 -0.88 -3.82 0.73
N PHE A 272 -1.57 -4.26 1.80
CA PHE A 272 -2.11 -3.34 2.80
C PHE A 272 -1.00 -2.76 3.69
N ALA A 273 -1.08 -1.46 3.99
CA ALA A 273 -0.06 -0.76 4.79
C ALA A 273 -0.16 -1.00 6.30
N ASN A 274 -1.28 -1.52 6.80
CA ASN A 274 -1.46 -1.84 8.22
C ASN A 274 -1.08 -3.28 8.58
N ILE A 275 -0.74 -4.12 7.60
CA ILE A 275 -0.35 -5.53 7.79
C ILE A 275 0.81 -5.99 6.89
N ALA A 276 1.16 -5.20 5.87
CA ALA A 276 2.28 -5.41 4.96
C ALA A 276 2.94 -4.06 4.66
N HIS A 277 3.84 -3.97 3.67
CA HIS A 277 4.59 -2.74 3.39
C HIS A 277 3.81 -1.63 2.69
N GLY A 278 2.60 -1.90 2.16
CA GLY A 278 1.66 -0.86 1.75
C GLY A 278 2.04 0.02 0.57
N CYS A 279 2.92 -0.45 -0.31
CA CYS A 279 3.41 0.28 -1.48
C CYS A 279 3.17 -0.53 -2.75
N ASN A 280 3.07 0.15 -3.90
CA ASN A 280 3.06 -0.51 -5.20
C ASN A 280 4.39 -1.24 -5.46
N SER A 281 4.46 -2.00 -6.56
CA SER A 281 5.64 -2.82 -6.83
C SER A 281 6.91 -1.99 -7.06
N VAL A 282 8.03 -2.62 -6.74
CA VAL A 282 9.38 -2.12 -7.07
C VAL A 282 9.53 -1.97 -8.58
N ARG A 283 9.08 -2.96 -9.35
CA ARG A 283 9.16 -2.94 -10.82
C ARG A 283 8.42 -1.75 -11.43
N ALA A 284 7.20 -1.46 -10.96
CA ALA A 284 6.46 -0.29 -11.45
C ALA A 284 7.20 1.02 -11.15
N THR A 285 7.67 1.21 -9.92
CA THR A 285 8.39 2.43 -9.53
C THR A 285 9.72 2.58 -10.27
N GLN A 286 10.52 1.51 -10.36
CA GLN A 286 11.80 1.56 -11.07
C GLN A 286 11.63 1.79 -12.57
N THR A 287 10.64 1.13 -13.20
CA THR A 287 10.33 1.36 -14.62
C THR A 287 9.89 2.80 -14.84
N ALA A 288 8.98 3.32 -14.01
CA ALA A 288 8.53 4.70 -14.10
C ALA A 288 9.70 5.70 -14.05
N LEU A 289 10.65 5.49 -13.12
CA LEU A 289 11.84 6.34 -12.99
C LEU A 289 12.75 6.32 -14.22
N LYS A 290 12.74 5.25 -15.01
CA LYS A 290 13.55 5.10 -16.21
C LYS A 290 12.92 5.71 -17.46
N ILE A 291 11.62 5.98 -17.44
CA ILE A 291 10.86 6.42 -18.62
C ILE A 291 10.21 7.79 -18.47
N ALA A 292 10.30 8.41 -17.29
CA ALA A 292 9.72 9.73 -17.01
C ALA A 292 10.69 10.61 -16.20
N ASP A 293 10.51 11.93 -16.31
CA ASP A 293 11.31 12.90 -15.57
C ASP A 293 10.82 13.04 -14.12
N TYR A 294 9.52 12.80 -13.89
CA TYR A 294 8.88 12.86 -12.58
C TYR A 294 8.00 11.64 -12.34
N VAL A 295 8.18 11.00 -11.21
CA VAL A 295 7.37 9.85 -10.77
C VAL A 295 6.69 10.21 -9.47
N ILE A 296 5.36 10.18 -9.47
CA ILE A 296 4.54 10.39 -8.29
C ILE A 296 4.03 9.02 -7.83
N THR A 297 4.40 8.61 -6.63
CA THR A 297 3.93 7.35 -6.05
C THR A 297 3.34 7.57 -4.67
N GLU A 298 2.50 6.65 -4.22
CA GLU A 298 1.87 6.76 -2.91
C GLU A 298 2.25 5.61 -1.98
N ALA A 299 2.14 5.87 -0.67
CA ALA A 299 2.17 4.86 0.38
C ALA A 299 0.83 4.83 1.12
N GLY A 300 0.41 3.65 1.57
CA GLY A 300 -0.91 3.44 2.18
C GLY A 300 -1.06 4.11 3.54
N PHE A 301 -2.25 4.61 3.84
CA PHE A 301 -2.60 5.29 5.09
C PHE A 301 -1.74 6.53 5.41
N GLY A 302 -1.46 6.77 6.69
CA GLY A 302 -0.65 7.88 7.14
C GLY A 302 0.85 7.65 7.04
N ALA A 303 1.62 8.73 7.21
CA ALA A 303 3.08 8.68 7.12
C ALA A 303 3.73 7.81 8.21
N ASP A 304 3.04 7.63 9.32
CA ASP A 304 3.45 6.75 10.42
C ASP A 304 3.43 5.25 10.06
N LEU A 305 2.68 4.88 9.02
CA LEU A 305 2.58 3.50 8.53
C LEU A 305 3.17 3.35 7.12
N GLY A 306 2.53 3.99 6.14
CA GLY A 306 2.88 3.78 4.74
C GLY A 306 4.22 4.39 4.37
N ALA A 307 4.48 5.67 4.71
CA ALA A 307 5.74 6.29 4.38
C ALA A 307 6.92 5.67 5.14
N GLU A 308 6.74 5.33 6.42
CA GLU A 308 7.74 4.60 7.20
C GLU A 308 8.18 3.32 6.48
N LYS A 309 7.22 2.49 6.04
CA LYS A 309 7.51 1.24 5.33
C LYS A 309 8.04 1.46 3.90
N PHE A 310 7.60 2.50 3.24
CA PHE A 310 8.19 2.90 1.95
C PHE A 310 9.69 3.15 2.11
N PHE A 311 10.09 3.88 3.14
CA PHE A 311 11.50 4.22 3.41
C PHE A 311 12.28 3.02 3.98
N ASP A 312 11.79 2.42 5.07
CA ASP A 312 12.54 1.42 5.83
C ASP A 312 12.42 -0.01 5.27
N ILE A 313 11.49 -0.26 4.34
CA ILE A 313 11.38 -1.55 3.65
C ILE A 313 11.69 -1.38 2.17
N LYS A 314 10.86 -0.67 1.41
CA LYS A 314 10.99 -0.60 -0.05
C LYS A 314 12.27 0.10 -0.49
N CYS A 315 12.54 1.31 0.00
CA CYS A 315 13.76 2.05 -0.34
C CYS A 315 15.02 1.35 0.17
N ARG A 316 15.00 0.83 1.40
CA ARG A 316 16.11 0.06 1.97
C ARG A 316 16.51 -1.12 1.09
N MET A 317 15.54 -1.92 0.64
CA MET A 317 15.80 -3.13 -0.15
C MET A 317 16.25 -2.84 -1.58
N THR A 318 15.87 -1.69 -2.12
CA THR A 318 16.02 -1.40 -3.56
C THR A 318 16.99 -0.29 -3.89
N GLY A 319 17.46 0.44 -2.88
CA GLY A 319 18.31 1.62 -3.08
C GLY A 319 17.57 2.84 -3.66
N LEU A 320 16.24 2.81 -3.75
CA LEU A 320 15.44 3.96 -4.16
C LEU A 320 15.63 5.12 -3.18
N LYS A 321 15.72 6.33 -3.70
CA LYS A 321 15.88 7.56 -2.90
C LYS A 321 14.82 8.56 -3.34
N PRO A 322 13.82 8.88 -2.50
CA PRO A 322 12.85 9.92 -2.83
C PRO A 322 13.49 11.30 -2.80
N ASP A 323 13.13 12.14 -3.78
CA ASP A 323 13.61 13.52 -3.91
C ASP A 323 12.76 14.50 -3.11
N ALA A 324 11.46 14.23 -2.98
CA ALA A 324 10.52 15.01 -2.17
C ALA A 324 9.38 14.15 -1.64
N VAL A 325 8.71 14.64 -0.60
CA VAL A 325 7.47 14.05 -0.05
C VAL A 325 6.36 15.09 -0.08
N VAL A 326 5.19 14.69 -0.58
CA VAL A 326 3.95 15.45 -0.43
C VAL A 326 3.17 14.87 0.73
N LEU A 327 2.90 15.67 1.75
CA LEU A 327 2.11 15.30 2.92
C LEU A 327 0.71 15.88 2.82
N VAL A 328 -0.25 15.01 2.54
CA VAL A 328 -1.67 15.39 2.40
C VAL A 328 -2.30 15.52 3.79
N ALA A 329 -2.95 16.63 4.02
CA ALA A 329 -3.83 16.86 5.15
C ALA A 329 -5.20 17.35 4.67
N THR A 330 -6.20 17.26 5.53
CA THR A 330 -7.52 17.86 5.33
C THR A 330 -7.94 18.60 6.58
N VAL A 331 -8.67 19.69 6.41
CA VAL A 331 -9.27 20.41 7.56
C VAL A 331 -10.13 19.46 8.39
N ARG A 332 -10.88 18.57 7.74
CA ARG A 332 -11.71 17.55 8.41
C ARG A 332 -10.88 16.61 9.28
N ALA A 333 -9.77 16.08 8.77
CA ALA A 333 -8.90 15.17 9.54
C ALA A 333 -8.28 15.89 10.74
N LEU A 334 -7.85 17.13 10.57
CA LEU A 334 -7.30 17.93 11.66
C LEU A 334 -8.34 18.22 12.73
N LYS A 335 -9.56 18.62 12.36
CA LYS A 335 -10.68 18.80 13.31
C LYS A 335 -11.05 17.50 14.02
N TYR A 336 -11.06 16.37 13.31
CA TYR A 336 -11.31 15.06 13.91
C TYR A 336 -10.23 14.72 14.95
N ASN A 337 -8.97 14.93 14.63
CA ASN A 337 -7.84 14.79 15.56
C ASN A 337 -7.91 15.80 16.73
N GLY A 338 -8.63 16.90 16.58
CA GLY A 338 -8.96 17.88 17.62
C GLY A 338 -10.20 17.52 18.46
N GLY A 339 -10.84 16.36 18.19
CA GLY A 339 -11.95 15.82 18.98
C GLY A 339 -13.34 16.10 18.43
N VAL A 340 -13.50 16.65 17.21
CA VAL A 340 -14.80 16.89 16.58
C VAL A 340 -15.40 15.55 16.10
N ALA A 341 -16.68 15.34 16.38
CA ALA A 341 -17.40 14.17 15.91
C ALA A 341 -17.53 14.15 14.37
N LYS A 342 -17.57 12.96 13.76
CA LYS A 342 -17.63 12.80 12.30
C LYS A 342 -18.79 13.57 11.65
N ALA A 343 -19.95 13.67 12.33
CA ALA A 343 -21.13 14.35 11.81
C ALA A 343 -20.93 15.87 11.69
N ASP A 344 -20.06 16.46 12.51
CA ASP A 344 -19.92 17.92 12.67
C ASP A 344 -18.66 18.47 11.94
N LEU A 345 -17.94 17.63 11.22
CA LEU A 345 -16.69 18.00 10.52
C LEU A 345 -16.89 19.03 9.39
N GLY A 346 -18.13 19.23 8.93
CA GLY A 346 -18.47 20.24 7.91
C GLY A 346 -18.58 21.67 8.44
N GLU A 347 -18.65 21.88 9.76
CA GLU A 347 -18.79 23.18 10.38
C GLU A 347 -17.42 23.80 10.69
N GLU A 348 -17.28 25.13 10.57
CA GLU A 348 -16.05 25.82 10.95
C GLU A 348 -15.74 25.63 12.44
N ASN A 349 -14.52 25.23 12.76
CA ASN A 349 -14.06 25.05 14.13
C ASN A 349 -12.56 25.26 14.28
N LEU A 350 -12.13 26.50 14.41
CA LEU A 350 -10.73 26.87 14.58
C LEU A 350 -10.11 26.34 15.88
N GLU A 351 -10.87 26.26 16.98
CA GLU A 351 -10.38 25.72 18.25
C GLU A 351 -10.01 24.23 18.13
N ALA A 352 -10.87 23.45 17.48
CA ALA A 352 -10.59 22.03 17.22
C ALA A 352 -9.44 21.86 16.24
N LEU A 353 -9.34 22.74 15.23
CA LEU A 353 -8.25 22.73 14.28
C LEU A 353 -6.90 23.00 14.99
N GLU A 354 -6.85 23.98 15.89
CA GLU A 354 -5.67 24.29 16.72
C GLU A 354 -5.28 23.09 17.62
N LYS A 355 -6.25 22.41 18.21
CA LYS A 355 -6.00 21.18 18.99
C LYS A 355 -5.50 20.02 18.15
N GLY A 356 -6.00 19.87 16.92
CA GLY A 356 -5.68 18.73 16.05
C GLY A 356 -4.44 18.91 15.18
N ILE A 357 -3.96 20.15 14.99
CA ILE A 357 -2.81 20.47 14.13
C ILE A 357 -1.53 19.77 14.58
N VAL A 358 -1.44 19.39 15.85
CA VAL A 358 -0.30 18.63 16.42
C VAL A 358 -0.11 17.26 15.76
N ASN A 359 -1.15 16.69 15.12
CA ASN A 359 -1.03 15.49 14.33
C ASN A 359 -0.23 15.76 13.04
N LEU A 360 -0.55 16.84 12.33
CA LEU A 360 0.21 17.28 11.17
C LEU A 360 1.67 17.58 11.56
N GLU A 361 1.87 18.29 12.68
CA GLU A 361 3.20 18.58 13.22
C GLU A 361 4.06 17.32 13.37
N LYS A 362 3.50 16.29 14.02
CA LYS A 362 4.22 15.03 14.23
C LYS A 362 4.54 14.31 12.93
N HIS A 363 3.64 14.32 11.95
CA HIS A 363 3.89 13.74 10.63
C HIS A 363 4.98 14.49 9.85
N ILE A 364 5.04 15.83 9.94
CA ILE A 364 6.14 16.63 9.37
C ILE A 364 7.47 16.23 10.01
N GLU A 365 7.53 16.19 11.35
CA GLU A 365 8.73 15.77 12.09
C GLU A 365 9.16 14.36 11.68
N ASN A 366 8.23 13.41 11.56
CA ASN A 366 8.52 12.04 11.14
C ASN A 366 9.19 11.99 9.76
N LEU A 367 8.68 12.72 8.80
CA LEU A 367 9.23 12.77 7.45
C LEU A 367 10.61 13.45 7.41
N GLN A 368 10.80 14.49 8.20
CA GLN A 368 12.09 15.18 8.34
C GLN A 368 13.18 14.29 8.92
N LEU A 369 12.86 13.29 9.76
CA LEU A 369 13.83 12.30 10.26
C LEU A 369 14.53 11.53 9.14
N TYR A 370 13.85 11.33 8.02
CA TYR A 370 14.40 10.65 6.84
C TYR A 370 15.23 11.58 5.94
N GLY A 371 15.29 12.87 6.21
CA GLY A 371 16.10 13.84 5.47
C GLY A 371 15.54 14.22 4.10
N VAL A 372 14.25 13.99 3.86
CA VAL A 372 13.59 14.31 2.58
C VAL A 372 12.83 15.63 2.69
N PRO A 373 12.90 16.53 1.70
CA PRO A 373 12.10 17.77 1.65
C PRO A 373 10.60 17.46 1.67
N VAL A 374 9.83 18.22 2.46
CA VAL A 374 8.39 18.02 2.66
C VAL A 374 7.61 19.21 2.10
N VAL A 375 6.63 18.93 1.25
CA VAL A 375 5.59 19.85 0.80
C VAL A 375 4.28 19.43 1.47
N VAL A 376 3.67 20.30 2.25
CA VAL A 376 2.35 20.04 2.84
C VAL A 376 1.27 20.50 1.87
N THR A 377 0.27 19.67 1.62
CA THR A 377 -0.91 20.06 0.84
C THR A 377 -2.20 19.87 1.62
N LEU A 378 -3.11 20.82 1.53
CA LEU A 378 -4.49 20.63 1.94
C LEU A 378 -5.33 20.20 0.76
N ASN A 379 -5.89 18.99 0.84
CA ASN A 379 -6.95 18.56 -0.05
C ASN A 379 -8.25 19.25 0.36
N ARG A 380 -8.64 20.27 -0.41
CA ARG A 380 -9.74 21.16 -0.11
C ARG A 380 -11.08 20.47 -0.32
N PHE A 381 -11.99 20.67 0.65
CA PHE A 381 -13.41 20.33 0.54
C PHE A 381 -14.25 21.61 0.46
N VAL A 382 -15.44 21.51 -0.14
CA VAL A 382 -16.36 22.64 -0.31
C VAL A 382 -16.76 23.29 1.03
N SER A 383 -16.75 22.51 2.12
CA SER A 383 -17.07 22.98 3.47
C SER A 383 -15.94 23.72 4.18
N ASP A 384 -14.72 23.69 3.64
CA ASP A 384 -13.55 24.31 4.30
C ASP A 384 -13.62 25.83 4.16
N THR A 385 -13.48 26.56 5.27
CA THR A 385 -13.54 28.02 5.27
C THR A 385 -12.18 28.65 5.00
N ASP A 386 -12.17 29.88 4.51
CA ASP A 386 -10.93 30.61 4.25
C ASP A 386 -10.09 30.81 5.54
N ALA A 387 -10.76 30.96 6.70
CA ALA A 387 -10.09 31.07 7.99
C ALA A 387 -9.37 29.77 8.38
N GLU A 388 -9.99 28.61 8.17
CA GLU A 388 -9.39 27.31 8.43
C GLU A 388 -8.20 27.04 7.49
N LEU A 389 -8.34 27.35 6.21
CA LEU A 389 -7.26 27.21 5.22
C LEU A 389 -6.07 28.11 5.54
N ALA A 390 -6.33 29.39 5.91
CA ALA A 390 -5.29 30.34 6.28
C ALA A 390 -4.53 29.89 7.54
N PHE A 391 -5.24 29.37 8.54
CA PHE A 391 -4.64 28.85 9.77
C PHE A 391 -3.61 27.75 9.50
N VAL A 392 -3.95 26.76 8.67
CA VAL A 392 -3.03 25.66 8.35
C VAL A 392 -1.86 26.13 7.51
N ARG A 393 -2.10 27.04 6.54
CA ARG A 393 -1.03 27.66 5.73
C ARG A 393 -0.01 28.35 6.63
N GLU A 394 -0.46 29.24 7.51
CA GLU A 394 0.40 29.99 8.43
C GLU A 394 1.20 29.06 9.36
N PHE A 395 0.56 27.98 9.82
CA PHE A 395 1.23 26.97 10.63
C PHE A 395 2.39 26.31 9.87
N CYS A 396 2.19 25.90 8.61
CA CYS A 396 3.22 25.27 7.78
C CYS A 396 4.37 26.25 7.45
N GLU A 397 4.05 27.48 7.09
CA GLU A 397 5.03 28.53 6.80
C GLU A 397 5.93 28.84 8.01
N LYS A 398 5.36 28.95 9.21
CA LYS A 398 6.12 29.12 10.46
C LYS A 398 7.09 27.98 10.76
N ARG A 399 6.83 26.79 10.21
CA ARG A 399 7.71 25.61 10.35
C ARG A 399 8.68 25.43 9.21
N GLY A 400 8.71 26.36 8.25
CA GLY A 400 9.57 26.31 7.08
C GLY A 400 9.23 25.19 6.09
N CYS A 401 7.97 24.69 6.11
CA CYS A 401 7.46 23.76 5.13
C CYS A 401 6.87 24.51 3.94
N ASP A 402 7.13 24.01 2.73
CA ASP A 402 6.40 24.46 1.56
C ASP A 402 4.94 24.01 1.68
N PHE A 403 4.02 24.84 1.22
CA PHE A 403 2.58 24.62 1.35
C PHE A 403 1.86 24.96 0.06
N ALA A 404 0.86 24.14 -0.31
CA ALA A 404 -0.04 24.41 -1.43
C ALA A 404 -1.45 23.88 -1.15
N LEU A 405 -2.45 24.49 -1.78
CA LEU A 405 -3.81 23.96 -1.82
C LEU A 405 -3.98 23.01 -3.00
N ALA A 406 -4.79 21.97 -2.83
CA ALA A 406 -5.22 21.07 -3.89
C ALA A 406 -6.74 21.03 -3.97
N ASN A 407 -7.31 21.37 -5.13
CA ASN A 407 -8.74 21.25 -5.44
C ASN A 407 -8.97 20.31 -6.61
N VAL A 408 -8.29 19.17 -6.58
CA VAL A 408 -8.20 18.25 -7.71
C VAL A 408 -9.45 17.39 -7.91
N TRP A 409 -10.22 17.16 -6.84
CA TRP A 409 -11.47 16.41 -6.96
C TRP A 409 -12.45 17.13 -7.89
N GLU A 410 -12.59 18.43 -7.72
CA GLU A 410 -13.50 19.28 -8.51
C GLU A 410 -12.94 19.67 -9.88
N LYS A 411 -11.61 19.96 -9.95
CA LYS A 411 -10.99 20.61 -11.11
C LYS A 411 -9.92 19.77 -11.81
N GLY A 412 -9.77 18.51 -11.44
CA GLY A 412 -8.73 17.67 -12.04
C GLY A 412 -7.33 18.27 -11.91
N GLY A 413 -6.54 18.16 -12.95
CA GLY A 413 -5.17 18.69 -12.98
C GLY A 413 -5.08 20.21 -12.81
N GLU A 414 -6.06 20.96 -13.27
CA GLU A 414 -6.10 22.43 -13.06
C GLU A 414 -6.10 22.77 -11.56
N GLY A 415 -6.86 21.99 -10.75
CA GLY A 415 -6.91 22.15 -9.29
C GLY A 415 -5.61 21.75 -8.58
N GLY A 416 -4.67 21.13 -9.28
CA GLY A 416 -3.36 20.71 -8.76
C GLY A 416 -2.19 21.61 -9.14
N ILE A 417 -2.39 22.65 -9.93
CA ILE A 417 -1.30 23.51 -10.47
C ILE A 417 -0.50 24.19 -9.35
N GLU A 418 -1.15 24.69 -8.31
CA GLU A 418 -0.46 25.29 -7.14
C GLU A 418 0.46 24.27 -6.48
N LEU A 419 -0.04 23.06 -6.24
CA LEU A 419 0.74 21.97 -5.66
C LEU A 419 1.90 21.54 -6.58
N ALA A 420 1.65 21.39 -7.87
CA ALA A 420 2.70 21.00 -8.82
C ALA A 420 3.83 22.04 -8.87
N ASN A 421 3.53 23.34 -8.87
CA ASN A 421 4.52 24.39 -8.79
C ASN A 421 5.30 24.37 -7.47
N ALA A 422 4.65 24.14 -6.33
CA ALA A 422 5.32 24.02 -5.05
C ALA A 422 6.28 22.83 -5.03
N VAL A 423 5.87 21.67 -5.55
CA VAL A 423 6.73 20.48 -5.64
C VAL A 423 7.92 20.71 -6.57
N LEU A 424 7.70 21.29 -7.75
CA LEU A 424 8.77 21.63 -8.71
C LEU A 424 9.77 22.60 -8.09
N ASN A 425 9.30 23.65 -7.41
CA ASN A 425 10.17 24.59 -6.71
C ASN A 425 10.98 23.89 -5.60
N THR A 426 10.37 23.01 -4.83
CA THR A 426 11.06 22.22 -3.79
C THR A 426 12.16 21.36 -4.40
N LEU A 427 11.89 20.68 -5.53
CA LEU A 427 12.87 19.84 -6.22
C LEU A 427 14.05 20.64 -6.81
N GLU A 428 13.82 21.91 -7.16
CA GLU A 428 14.86 22.80 -7.70
C GLU A 428 15.70 23.48 -6.58
N THR A 429 15.10 23.76 -5.44
CA THR A 429 15.72 24.59 -4.40
C THR A 429 16.21 23.81 -3.18
N LYS A 430 15.75 22.56 -2.97
CA LYS A 430 16.10 21.73 -1.82
C LYS A 430 16.67 20.40 -2.29
N GLU A 431 17.68 19.90 -1.59
CA GLU A 431 18.28 18.60 -1.85
C GLU A 431 17.76 17.56 -0.83
N SER A 432 17.49 16.36 -1.32
CA SER A 432 17.14 15.22 -0.47
C SER A 432 18.40 14.57 0.10
N HIS A 433 18.47 14.45 1.42
CA HIS A 433 19.49 13.72 2.15
C HIS A 433 18.89 12.43 2.75
N PHE A 434 18.16 11.70 1.91
CA PHE A 434 17.43 10.52 2.33
C PHE A 434 18.31 9.49 3.06
N LYS A 435 17.84 9.05 4.21
CA LYS A 435 18.42 7.97 5.02
C LYS A 435 17.31 7.15 5.67
N VAL A 436 17.58 5.87 5.89
CA VAL A 436 16.70 4.98 6.66
C VAL A 436 16.73 5.32 8.15
N LEU A 437 15.71 4.88 8.88
CA LEU A 437 15.52 5.25 10.30
C LEU A 437 16.47 4.52 11.24
N TYR A 438 16.89 3.31 10.91
CA TYR A 438 17.73 2.43 11.72
C TYR A 438 18.64 1.56 10.85
N GLU A 439 19.72 1.07 11.44
CA GLU A 439 20.70 0.19 10.80
C GLU A 439 20.24 -1.28 10.81
N ASP A 440 20.69 -2.07 9.82
CA ASP A 440 20.30 -3.47 9.66
C ASP A 440 20.78 -4.36 10.82
N ASN A 441 21.93 -4.04 11.42
CA ASN A 441 22.58 -4.82 12.46
C ASN A 441 21.98 -4.66 13.87
N LEU A 442 20.97 -3.81 14.04
CA LEU A 442 20.22 -3.74 15.30
C LEU A 442 19.39 -5.02 15.49
N SER A 443 19.15 -5.41 16.74
CA SER A 443 18.20 -6.49 17.06
C SER A 443 16.78 -6.13 16.63
N ILE A 444 15.91 -7.12 16.45
CA ILE A 444 14.52 -6.91 16.09
C ILE A 444 13.82 -5.98 17.10
N LYS A 445 14.09 -6.17 18.41
CA LYS A 445 13.53 -5.31 19.46
C LYS A 445 13.99 -3.86 19.35
N GLU A 446 15.26 -3.62 19.11
CA GLU A 446 15.80 -2.26 18.93
C GLU A 446 15.19 -1.56 17.71
N LYS A 447 14.95 -2.28 16.61
CA LYS A 447 14.24 -1.75 15.43
C LYS A 447 12.80 -1.38 15.76
N ILE A 448 12.06 -2.26 16.42
CA ILE A 448 10.68 -2.00 16.88
C ILE A 448 10.64 -0.78 17.82
N GLU A 449 11.53 -0.72 18.79
CA GLU A 449 11.61 0.41 19.73
C GLU A 449 11.95 1.72 19.02
N THR A 450 12.84 1.68 18.02
CA THR A 450 13.21 2.86 17.24
C THR A 450 11.99 3.42 16.49
N ILE A 451 11.21 2.57 15.84
CA ILE A 451 9.98 2.98 15.15
C ILE A 451 8.97 3.52 16.17
N ALA A 452 8.69 2.78 17.25
CA ALA A 452 7.71 3.17 18.26
C ALA A 452 8.02 4.50 18.91
N LYS A 453 9.29 4.74 19.29
CA LYS A 453 9.72 5.98 19.95
C LYS A 453 9.81 7.15 18.99
N LYS A 454 10.47 6.99 17.84
CA LYS A 454 10.73 8.10 16.91
C LYS A 454 9.51 8.45 16.06
N ILE A 455 8.81 7.45 15.52
CA ILE A 455 7.68 7.67 14.60
C ILE A 455 6.37 7.85 15.36
N TYR A 456 6.07 6.95 16.31
CA TYR A 456 4.78 7.02 17.02
C TYR A 456 4.81 7.96 18.23
N GLY A 457 5.99 8.25 18.79
CA GLY A 457 6.13 9.06 19.99
C GLY A 457 5.81 8.31 21.28
N ALA A 458 5.93 6.98 21.27
CA ALA A 458 5.75 6.13 22.45
C ALA A 458 6.92 6.27 23.43
N ASP A 459 6.64 6.05 24.73
CA ASP A 459 7.68 6.02 25.77
C ASP A 459 8.47 4.70 25.75
N GLY A 460 7.86 3.62 25.27
CA GLY A 460 8.48 2.31 25.19
C GLY A 460 7.63 1.28 24.48
N VAL A 461 8.10 0.03 24.54
CA VAL A 461 7.43 -1.14 23.94
C VAL A 461 7.37 -2.27 24.96
N THR A 462 6.25 -2.97 25.00
CA THR A 462 6.08 -4.20 25.75
C THR A 462 5.79 -5.37 24.80
N TYR A 463 6.15 -6.57 25.22
CA TYR A 463 6.04 -7.76 24.40
C TYR A 463 5.26 -8.83 25.17
N SER A 464 4.35 -9.52 24.48
CA SER A 464 3.76 -10.75 25.03
C SER A 464 4.84 -11.84 25.14
N ALA A 465 4.63 -12.81 26.00
CA ALA A 465 5.53 -13.96 26.10
C ALA A 465 5.65 -14.76 24.78
N GLU A 466 4.60 -14.73 23.95
CA GLU A 466 4.60 -15.33 22.62
C GLU A 466 5.48 -14.54 21.64
N ALA A 467 5.34 -13.21 21.62
CA ALA A 467 6.16 -12.33 20.80
C ALA A 467 7.66 -12.44 21.17
N ASP A 468 7.99 -12.50 22.47
CA ASP A 468 9.38 -12.67 22.93
C ASP A 468 10.00 -13.98 22.42
N ARG A 469 9.27 -15.09 22.53
CA ARG A 469 9.74 -16.38 22.02
C ARG A 469 9.89 -16.39 20.51
N ALA A 470 8.95 -15.77 19.79
CA ALA A 470 9.01 -15.67 18.34
C ALA A 470 10.22 -14.84 17.87
N ILE A 471 10.49 -13.69 18.50
CA ILE A 471 11.67 -12.86 18.19
C ILE A 471 12.96 -13.67 18.37
N ALA A 472 13.12 -14.33 19.52
CA ALA A 472 14.30 -15.14 19.78
C ALA A 472 14.48 -16.25 18.73
N LYS A 473 13.40 -16.92 18.32
CA LYS A 473 13.44 -17.94 17.28
C LYS A 473 13.81 -17.38 15.91
N ILE A 474 13.27 -16.22 15.54
CA ILE A 474 13.56 -15.53 14.26
C ILE A 474 15.04 -15.12 14.20
N GLU A 475 15.59 -14.60 15.31
CA GLU A 475 17.00 -14.23 15.40
C GLU A 475 17.91 -15.48 15.33
N GLU A 476 17.54 -16.58 16.02
CA GLU A 476 18.25 -17.87 15.93
C GLU A 476 18.28 -18.42 14.50
N MET A 477 17.21 -18.25 13.72
CA MET A 477 17.14 -18.63 12.31
C MET A 477 17.97 -17.71 11.37
N GLY A 478 18.62 -16.68 11.89
CA GLY A 478 19.49 -15.78 11.12
C GLY A 478 18.77 -14.60 10.45
N PHE A 479 17.54 -14.29 10.85
CA PHE A 479 16.73 -13.21 10.26
C PHE A 479 16.80 -11.89 11.05
N ALA A 480 17.73 -11.74 12.00
CA ALA A 480 17.87 -10.53 12.80
C ALA A 480 18.08 -9.25 11.97
N ASN A 481 18.76 -9.35 10.83
CA ASN A 481 19.07 -8.19 9.97
C ASN A 481 17.89 -7.72 9.09
N MET A 482 16.78 -8.45 9.05
CA MET A 482 15.60 -8.03 8.29
C MET A 482 14.98 -6.76 8.86
N PRO A 483 14.45 -5.86 8.01
CA PRO A 483 13.65 -4.74 8.48
C PRO A 483 12.35 -5.20 9.14
N VAL A 484 11.76 -4.33 9.95
CA VAL A 484 10.51 -4.59 10.67
C VAL A 484 9.35 -3.91 9.97
N CYS A 485 8.26 -4.67 9.80
CA CYS A 485 6.97 -4.19 9.33
C CYS A 485 6.00 -4.14 10.51
N MET A 486 5.74 -2.93 11.03
CA MET A 486 4.80 -2.73 12.13
C MET A 486 3.35 -2.83 11.62
N ALA A 487 2.60 -3.79 12.13
CA ALA A 487 1.17 -3.95 11.87
C ALA A 487 0.37 -3.26 12.98
N LYS A 488 -0.19 -2.10 12.70
CA LYS A 488 -0.86 -1.19 13.63
C LYS A 488 -2.13 -0.62 13.02
N ASN A 489 -3.08 -0.14 13.85
CA ASN A 489 -4.20 0.61 13.35
C ASN A 489 -3.75 1.89 12.62
N GLN A 490 -4.56 2.36 11.69
CA GLN A 490 -4.24 3.53 10.85
C GLN A 490 -4.75 4.87 11.41
N TYR A 491 -5.58 4.86 12.45
CA TYR A 491 -6.31 6.06 12.90
C TYR A 491 -5.59 6.87 13.97
N SER A 492 -4.54 6.34 14.54
CA SER A 492 -3.76 6.98 15.60
C SER A 492 -2.28 6.70 15.46
N LEU A 493 -1.45 7.58 15.96
CA LEU A 493 -0.02 7.32 16.17
C LEU A 493 0.21 6.21 17.21
N SER A 494 -0.72 6.03 18.17
CA SER A 494 -0.71 4.94 19.14
C SER A 494 -1.27 3.63 18.54
N ASP A 495 -1.06 2.52 19.24
CA ASP A 495 -1.74 1.24 18.99
C ASP A 495 -3.21 1.23 19.45
N ASP A 496 -3.66 2.25 20.19
CA ASP A 496 -5.06 2.52 20.52
C ASP A 496 -5.66 3.54 19.54
N ALA A 497 -6.58 3.10 18.69
CA ALA A 497 -7.26 3.92 17.69
C ALA A 497 -8.06 5.11 18.25
N LYS A 498 -8.34 5.12 19.56
CA LYS A 498 -9.09 6.20 20.22
C LYS A 498 -8.21 7.37 20.67
N LYS A 499 -6.90 7.18 20.71
CA LYS A 499 -5.94 8.23 21.08
C LYS A 499 -5.61 9.08 19.87
N LEU A 500 -6.41 10.12 19.62
CA LEU A 500 -6.30 11.02 18.49
C LEU A 500 -5.21 12.10 18.70
N GLY A 501 -4.91 12.87 17.66
CA GLY A 501 -3.95 13.96 17.68
C GLY A 501 -2.49 13.49 17.80
N ARG A 502 -1.79 13.95 18.82
CA ARG A 502 -0.41 13.56 19.14
C ARG A 502 -0.35 12.97 20.55
N PRO A 503 -0.71 11.69 20.72
CA PRO A 503 -0.69 11.05 22.02
C PRO A 503 0.73 10.99 22.62
N THR A 504 0.82 11.12 23.95
CA THR A 504 2.04 11.01 24.74
C THR A 504 1.80 10.11 25.96
N GLY A 505 2.83 9.66 26.64
CA GLY A 505 2.70 8.86 27.85
C GLY A 505 2.12 7.47 27.59
N PHE A 506 2.40 6.86 26.44
CA PHE A 506 1.88 5.54 26.10
C PHE A 506 2.99 4.56 25.71
N THR A 507 2.71 3.29 25.87
CA THR A 507 3.57 2.17 25.50
C THR A 507 2.90 1.35 24.41
N VAL A 508 3.64 0.99 23.37
CA VAL A 508 3.14 0.10 22.30
C VAL A 508 3.24 -1.36 22.77
N ASN A 509 2.17 -2.12 22.62
CA ASN A 509 2.16 -3.53 22.96
C ASN A 509 2.29 -4.41 21.72
N ILE A 510 3.36 -5.20 21.63
CA ILE A 510 3.58 -6.21 20.60
C ILE A 510 2.97 -7.53 21.04
N ARG A 511 1.90 -7.93 20.38
CA ARG A 511 1.15 -9.14 20.70
C ARG A 511 1.76 -10.39 20.05
N GLU A 512 2.18 -10.27 18.80
CA GLU A 512 2.64 -11.37 17.96
C GLU A 512 3.74 -10.89 17.02
N VAL A 513 4.71 -11.75 16.73
CA VAL A 513 5.76 -11.49 15.74
C VAL A 513 5.94 -12.73 14.89
N TYR A 514 6.09 -12.53 13.58
CA TYR A 514 6.43 -13.60 12.65
C TYR A 514 7.32 -13.08 11.52
N VAL A 515 8.01 -13.99 10.84
CA VAL A 515 8.86 -13.65 9.70
C VAL A 515 8.16 -13.94 8.38
N SER A 516 8.18 -12.97 7.47
CA SER A 516 7.83 -13.10 6.05
C SER A 516 9.15 -13.33 5.29
N ALA A 517 9.66 -14.56 5.34
CA ALA A 517 11.04 -14.88 4.92
C ALA A 517 11.25 -14.67 3.42
N GLY A 518 10.23 -14.95 2.61
CA GLY A 518 10.25 -14.70 1.17
C GLY A 518 10.18 -13.22 0.83
N ALA A 519 9.33 -12.46 1.52
CA ALA A 519 9.25 -11.01 1.35
C ALA A 519 10.50 -10.29 1.91
N GLY A 520 11.11 -10.84 2.97
CA GLY A 520 12.35 -10.34 3.55
C GLY A 520 12.14 -9.31 4.65
N PHE A 521 11.10 -9.41 5.44
CA PHE A 521 10.85 -8.57 6.61
C PHE A 521 10.20 -9.34 7.76
N VAL A 522 10.35 -8.81 8.96
CA VAL A 522 9.71 -9.31 10.18
C VAL A 522 8.45 -8.48 10.45
N VAL A 523 7.32 -9.14 10.68
CA VAL A 523 6.04 -8.48 11.00
C VAL A 523 5.84 -8.47 12.52
N ALA A 524 5.62 -7.28 13.07
CA ALA A 524 5.30 -7.09 14.49
C ALA A 524 3.88 -6.55 14.63
N ILE A 525 2.99 -7.37 15.21
CA ILE A 525 1.55 -7.05 15.33
C ILE A 525 1.26 -6.40 16.66
N THR A 526 0.64 -5.22 16.60
CA THR A 526 0.07 -4.51 17.74
C THR A 526 -1.45 -4.69 17.79
N GLY A 527 -2.04 -4.61 18.97
CA GLY A 527 -3.49 -4.54 19.13
C GLY A 527 -4.29 -5.61 18.40
N ALA A 528 -5.49 -5.27 17.90
CA ALA A 528 -6.44 -6.18 17.26
C ALA A 528 -6.41 -6.08 15.72
N ILE A 529 -5.24 -6.24 15.12
CA ILE A 529 -5.09 -6.24 13.65
C ILE A 529 -5.54 -7.59 13.09
N MET A 530 -6.32 -7.56 12.01
CA MET A 530 -6.89 -8.74 11.35
C MET A 530 -6.40 -8.84 9.91
N THR A 531 -5.91 -10.01 9.54
CA THR A 531 -5.46 -10.34 8.18
C THR A 531 -6.60 -10.85 7.28
N MET A 532 -7.78 -11.10 7.82
CA MET A 532 -9.02 -11.37 7.10
C MET A 532 -10.11 -10.43 7.62
N PRO A 533 -10.37 -9.29 6.94
CA PRO A 533 -11.44 -8.37 7.30
C PRO A 533 -12.82 -9.03 7.19
N GLY A 534 -13.81 -8.49 7.87
CA GLY A 534 -15.22 -8.86 7.67
C GLY A 534 -15.98 -7.78 6.92
N LEU A 535 -17.08 -8.15 6.29
CA LEU A 535 -18.02 -7.19 5.75
C LEU A 535 -18.64 -6.34 6.88
N PRO A 536 -18.91 -5.04 6.65
CA PRO A 536 -19.61 -4.17 7.60
C PRO A 536 -21.08 -4.55 7.74
N LYS A 537 -21.80 -3.86 8.63
CA LYS A 537 -23.24 -4.06 8.81
C LYS A 537 -24.06 -3.80 7.54
N VAL A 538 -23.67 -2.80 6.77
CA VAL A 538 -24.23 -2.46 5.46
C VAL A 538 -23.05 -2.41 4.48
N PRO A 539 -22.78 -3.50 3.75
CA PRO A 539 -21.69 -3.53 2.79
C PRO A 539 -22.02 -2.76 1.52
N ALA A 540 -21.00 -2.28 0.83
CA ALA A 540 -21.15 -1.63 -0.49
C ALA A 540 -21.82 -2.56 -1.51
N ALA A 541 -21.64 -3.87 -1.36
CA ALA A 541 -22.28 -4.89 -2.19
C ALA A 541 -23.82 -4.77 -2.28
N GLU A 542 -24.49 -4.17 -1.29
CA GLU A 542 -25.96 -3.98 -1.31
C GLU A 542 -26.42 -2.91 -2.31
N ARG A 543 -25.53 -2.01 -2.73
CA ARG A 543 -25.85 -0.89 -3.65
C ARG A 543 -25.22 -1.05 -5.04
N ILE A 544 -24.29 -1.99 -5.20
CA ILE A 544 -23.63 -2.24 -6.49
C ILE A 544 -24.54 -3.15 -7.32
N PHE A 545 -24.86 -2.72 -8.53
CA PHE A 545 -25.64 -3.54 -9.48
C PHE A 545 -25.27 -3.20 -10.93
N VAL A 546 -25.66 -4.05 -11.84
CA VAL A 546 -25.54 -3.84 -13.29
C VAL A 546 -26.95 -3.77 -13.86
N ASP A 547 -27.23 -2.76 -14.69
CA ASP A 547 -28.50 -2.62 -15.36
C ASP A 547 -28.64 -3.53 -16.60
N ASP A 548 -29.80 -3.49 -17.24
CA ASP A 548 -30.10 -4.31 -18.42
C ASP A 548 -29.23 -3.94 -19.65
N GLU A 549 -28.59 -2.79 -19.64
CA GLU A 549 -27.70 -2.31 -20.69
C GLU A 549 -26.22 -2.69 -20.40
N GLY A 550 -25.96 -3.33 -19.26
CA GLY A 550 -24.64 -3.77 -18.83
C GLY A 550 -23.79 -2.68 -18.15
N VAL A 551 -24.42 -1.58 -17.73
CA VAL A 551 -23.74 -0.48 -17.03
C VAL A 551 -23.71 -0.75 -15.53
N THR A 552 -22.52 -0.60 -14.93
CA THR A 552 -22.34 -0.78 -13.49
C THR A 552 -22.73 0.48 -12.72
N HIS A 553 -23.49 0.33 -11.65
CA HIS A 553 -23.92 1.39 -10.75
C HIS A 553 -23.50 1.11 -9.31
N GLY A 554 -23.36 2.17 -8.52
CA GLY A 554 -23.09 2.09 -7.08
C GLY A 554 -21.68 1.66 -6.71
N LEU A 555 -20.76 1.60 -7.68
CA LEU A 555 -19.34 1.24 -7.45
C LEU A 555 -18.54 2.47 -6.94
N PHE A 556 -19.01 3.36 -6.20
CA PHE A 556 -18.52 4.63 -5.60
C PHE A 556 -19.24 5.89 -6.09
#